data_afe8b4cdf4b6314ebc7d2fdf3a1e8238
#
_entry.id   afe8b4cdf4b6314ebc7d2fdf3a1e8238
#
_cell.length_a   1.000
_cell.length_b   1.000
_cell.length_c   1.000
_cell.angle_alpha   90.00
_cell.angle_beta   90.00
_cell.angle_gamma   90.00
#
_symmetry.space_group_name_H-M   'P 1'
#
loop_
_entity.id
_entity.type
_entity.pdbx_description
1 polymer ?
#
loop_
_entity_poly.entity_id
_entity_poly.type
_entity_poly.pdbx_seq_one_letter_code
_entity_poly.pdbx_strand_id
1 'polypeptide(L)'
;MTNIQSILIANRGEIALRVIRTARAMGIRTVAVYSDADASSPHVRAADVAVRLGPAPASESYLSVPALLAAAREAGADAVHPGYGFLSENAGFAEACHAAGLTFIGPPAEVISALGRKDAARELAEQADVPVLRSYRADEVPGDVFPVLVKAASGGGGKGMRIVREPEALAEALSAAEREAESAFGDGTLLVERYLEHGRHVEVQILADSHGTVVHLGERDCSVQRRHQKVVEESPAPTISADLRERLLDAAVRLCRKVGYVNAGTVEYIVSGEEFFFLEVNTRLQVEHSVTELVTGLDLVELQIRVARGERLPQLSARSDGHAVEVRVYAEDAAHGFLPQAGTADVVRWPAETAALRVDTALRSGGEVTAYYDPMVAKVTAHGVDREDARRNLLGALADTEISGLTTNLPFLRTLLASAEFADAGIDTSWLDTHPDLPFHPRLEPDGPTPFDAQDGWRLGGPRLPARAAAERTGVRGAASAEADGSVRAPMPGTVLAVKAQPGQRVVAGEPLGVLEAMKMEHTLTAPHDGLVTEVGAAVGDQVPLGRLLFHVQAEASS
;
A
#
# COMPACT_ATOMS: atom_id res chain seq x y z
N MET A 1 7.25 -14.56 31.42
CA MET A 1 8.01 -14.22 30.19
C MET A 1 8.03 -15.44 29.30
N THR A 2 7.55 -15.31 28.09
CA THR A 2 7.56 -16.38 27.08
C THR A 2 8.94 -16.42 26.42
N ASN A 3 9.53 -17.62 26.34
CA ASN A 3 10.83 -17.78 25.69
C ASN A 3 10.62 -17.97 24.18
N ILE A 4 10.81 -16.91 23.41
CA ILE A 4 10.73 -16.94 21.93
C ILE A 4 12.14 -17.15 21.38
N GLN A 5 12.42 -18.33 20.89
CA GLN A 5 13.70 -18.70 20.25
C GLN A 5 13.58 -18.92 18.74
N SER A 6 12.35 -19.08 18.22
CA SER A 6 12.09 -19.30 16.80
C SER A 6 10.82 -18.55 16.40
N ILE A 7 10.90 -17.77 15.31
CA ILE A 7 9.77 -16.99 14.78
C ILE A 7 9.48 -17.42 13.35
N LEU A 8 8.23 -17.84 13.08
CA LEU A 8 7.70 -17.95 11.73
C LEU A 8 7.22 -16.57 11.28
N ILE A 9 7.68 -16.12 10.13
CA ILE A 9 7.27 -14.86 9.50
C ILE A 9 6.15 -15.19 8.52
N ALA A 10 4.89 -14.91 8.90
CA ALA A 10 3.70 -15.18 8.09
C ALA A 10 3.49 -14.11 7.02
N ASN A 11 4.54 -13.82 6.27
CA ASN A 11 4.56 -12.79 5.24
C ASN A 11 5.65 -13.07 4.20
N ARG A 12 5.80 -12.17 3.22
CA ARG A 12 6.72 -12.26 2.08
C ARG A 12 7.44 -10.94 1.82
N GLY A 13 8.35 -10.98 0.86
CA GLY A 13 8.93 -9.76 0.30
C GLY A 13 9.80 -8.98 1.29
N GLU A 14 9.73 -7.66 1.21
CA GLU A 14 10.59 -6.77 2.00
C GLU A 14 10.28 -6.84 3.50
N ILE A 15 8.99 -6.94 3.88
CA ILE A 15 8.63 -7.02 5.30
C ILE A 15 9.12 -8.32 5.95
N ALA A 16 9.13 -9.42 5.21
CA ALA A 16 9.72 -10.65 5.73
C ALA A 16 11.23 -10.49 5.96
N LEU A 17 11.95 -9.85 5.03
CA LEU A 17 13.37 -9.51 5.19
C LEU A 17 13.60 -8.57 6.38
N ARG A 18 12.72 -7.59 6.56
CA ARG A 18 12.75 -6.64 7.69
C ARG A 18 12.68 -7.36 9.03
N VAL A 19 11.72 -8.28 9.18
CA VAL A 19 11.56 -9.07 10.41
C VAL A 19 12.74 -10.02 10.61
N ILE A 20 13.21 -10.70 9.54
CA ILE A 20 14.38 -11.60 9.60
C ILE A 20 15.61 -10.85 10.12
N ARG A 21 15.86 -9.63 9.63
CA ARG A 21 17.01 -8.82 10.05
C ARG A 21 17.04 -8.59 11.57
N THR A 22 15.92 -8.14 12.13
CA THR A 22 15.82 -7.89 13.58
C THR A 22 15.84 -9.18 14.39
N ALA A 23 15.07 -10.20 14.01
CA ALA A 23 15.07 -11.46 14.71
C ALA A 23 16.47 -12.08 14.80
N ARG A 24 17.26 -12.01 13.72
CA ARG A 24 18.66 -12.46 13.71
C ARG A 24 19.56 -11.62 14.63
N ALA A 25 19.40 -10.30 14.62
CA ALA A 25 20.15 -9.43 15.53
C ALA A 25 19.86 -9.75 17.01
N MET A 26 18.65 -10.23 17.30
CA MET A 26 18.23 -10.72 18.63
C MET A 26 18.64 -12.18 18.92
N GLY A 27 19.32 -12.86 18.02
CA GLY A 27 19.70 -14.28 18.15
C GLY A 27 18.53 -15.26 18.07
N ILE A 28 17.43 -14.88 17.39
CA ILE A 28 16.22 -15.68 17.24
C ILE A 28 16.27 -16.38 15.88
N ARG A 29 15.99 -17.68 15.87
CA ARG A 29 15.89 -18.49 14.66
C ARG A 29 14.70 -18.05 13.82
N THR A 30 14.91 -17.89 12.51
CA THR A 30 13.91 -17.38 11.57
C THR A 30 13.38 -18.47 10.66
N VAL A 31 12.06 -18.50 10.50
CA VAL A 31 11.35 -19.40 9.59
C VAL A 31 10.58 -18.56 8.58
N ALA A 32 11.00 -18.58 7.32
CA ALA A 32 10.23 -17.97 6.24
C ALA A 32 9.21 -18.98 5.70
N VAL A 33 8.10 -18.45 5.19
CA VAL A 33 7.14 -19.22 4.40
C VAL A 33 7.09 -18.67 2.98
N TYR A 34 6.74 -19.53 2.02
CA TYR A 34 6.67 -19.09 0.62
C TYR A 34 5.65 -19.88 -0.20
N SER A 35 5.02 -19.20 -1.17
CA SER A 35 4.26 -19.84 -2.24
C SER A 35 5.17 -20.22 -3.41
N ASP A 36 4.66 -20.97 -4.37
CA ASP A 36 5.40 -21.34 -5.58
C ASP A 36 5.96 -20.15 -6.34
N ALA A 37 5.22 -19.03 -6.37
CA ALA A 37 5.67 -17.79 -7.01
C ALA A 37 6.88 -17.14 -6.30
N ASP A 38 7.05 -17.38 -5.01
CA ASP A 38 8.13 -16.80 -4.21
C ASP A 38 9.31 -17.74 -3.94
N ALA A 39 9.34 -18.95 -4.52
CA ALA A 39 10.36 -19.95 -4.25
C ALA A 39 11.81 -19.44 -4.44
N SER A 40 12.02 -18.48 -5.34
CA SER A 40 13.31 -17.84 -5.59
C SER A 40 13.50 -16.49 -4.85
N SER A 41 12.54 -16.05 -4.06
CA SER A 41 12.53 -14.74 -3.41
C SER A 41 13.64 -14.59 -2.36
N PRO A 42 14.19 -13.37 -2.16
CA PRO A 42 15.28 -13.16 -1.21
C PRO A 42 14.97 -13.58 0.23
N HIS A 43 13.74 -13.39 0.72
CA HIS A 43 13.38 -13.75 2.10
C HIS A 43 13.46 -15.25 2.37
N VAL A 44 13.20 -16.09 1.34
CA VAL A 44 13.31 -17.55 1.42
C VAL A 44 14.75 -18.00 1.70
N ARG A 45 15.72 -17.31 1.05
CA ARG A 45 17.16 -17.58 1.24
C ARG A 45 17.73 -16.90 2.48
N ALA A 46 17.10 -15.83 2.92
CA ALA A 46 17.57 -15.07 4.07
C ALA A 46 17.22 -15.75 5.39
N ALA A 47 16.14 -16.50 5.51
CA ALA A 47 15.77 -17.20 6.73
C ALA A 47 16.63 -18.44 7.02
N ASP A 48 16.64 -18.87 8.28
CA ASP A 48 17.36 -20.09 8.69
C ASP A 48 16.66 -21.36 8.21
N VAL A 49 15.33 -21.30 8.09
CA VAL A 49 14.46 -22.34 7.54
C VAL A 49 13.42 -21.70 6.63
N ALA A 50 13.05 -22.38 5.55
CA ALA A 50 11.97 -21.96 4.67
C ALA A 50 11.01 -23.11 4.42
N VAL A 51 9.70 -22.84 4.54
CA VAL A 51 8.63 -23.84 4.38
C VAL A 51 7.70 -23.41 3.26
N ARG A 52 7.44 -24.31 2.31
CA ARG A 52 6.49 -24.06 1.21
C ARG A 52 5.06 -24.13 1.74
N LEU A 53 4.24 -23.13 1.45
CA LEU A 53 2.82 -23.10 1.80
C LEU A 53 1.92 -23.78 0.77
N GLY A 54 2.18 -23.54 -0.52
CA GLY A 54 1.31 -24.02 -1.59
C GLY A 54 1.47 -23.25 -2.90
N PRO A 55 0.43 -23.27 -3.77
CA PRO A 55 0.42 -22.56 -5.05
C PRO A 55 0.53 -21.04 -4.90
N ALA A 56 0.68 -20.34 -6.05
CA ALA A 56 0.85 -18.91 -6.10
C ALA A 56 -0.33 -18.08 -5.54
N PRO A 57 -1.62 -18.43 -5.76
CA PRO A 57 -2.73 -17.65 -5.22
C PRO A 57 -2.64 -17.49 -3.70
N ALA A 58 -2.84 -16.26 -3.22
CA ALA A 58 -2.74 -15.94 -1.80
C ALA A 58 -3.73 -16.74 -0.93
N SER A 59 -4.94 -17.02 -1.44
CA SER A 59 -5.97 -17.83 -0.78
C SER A 59 -5.54 -19.26 -0.51
N GLU A 60 -4.62 -19.80 -1.32
CA GLU A 60 -4.09 -21.16 -1.22
C GLU A 60 -2.72 -21.21 -0.51
N SER A 61 -2.18 -20.06 -0.11
CA SER A 61 -0.86 -19.91 0.50
C SER A 61 -0.88 -18.97 1.71
N TYR A 62 -0.55 -17.69 1.53
CA TYR A 62 -0.37 -16.71 2.63
C TYR A 62 -1.66 -16.39 3.40
N LEU A 63 -2.84 -16.62 2.85
CA LEU A 63 -4.14 -16.48 3.51
C LEU A 63 -4.69 -17.80 4.08
N SER A 64 -3.96 -18.90 3.92
CA SER A 64 -4.35 -20.21 4.44
C SER A 64 -3.87 -20.41 5.88
N VAL A 65 -4.73 -20.13 6.86
CA VAL A 65 -4.44 -20.38 8.28
C VAL A 65 -3.96 -21.81 8.54
N PRO A 66 -4.61 -22.87 7.97
CA PRO A 66 -4.12 -24.25 8.17
C PRO A 66 -2.71 -24.47 7.64
N ALA A 67 -2.36 -23.90 6.48
CA ALA A 67 -1.02 -24.05 5.89
C ALA A 67 0.06 -23.36 6.76
N LEU A 68 -0.23 -22.15 7.26
CA LEU A 68 0.69 -21.41 8.13
C LEU A 68 0.92 -22.13 9.46
N LEU A 69 -0.13 -22.66 10.09
CA LEU A 69 -0.01 -23.42 11.34
C LEU A 69 0.73 -24.77 11.13
N ALA A 70 0.51 -25.42 9.99
CA ALA A 70 1.27 -26.63 9.63
C ALA A 70 2.75 -26.32 9.45
N ALA A 71 3.09 -25.23 8.75
CA ALA A 71 4.46 -24.77 8.56
C ALA A 71 5.13 -24.41 9.90
N ALA A 72 4.41 -23.74 10.82
CA ALA A 72 4.92 -23.41 12.15
C ALA A 72 5.25 -24.67 12.96
N ARG A 73 4.38 -25.67 12.91
CA ARG A 73 4.57 -26.97 13.59
C ARG A 73 5.74 -27.75 12.98
N GLU A 74 5.81 -27.82 11.65
CA GLU A 74 6.89 -28.49 10.91
C GLU A 74 8.25 -27.90 11.26
N ALA A 75 8.34 -26.57 11.29
CA ALA A 75 9.57 -25.87 11.58
C ALA A 75 9.89 -25.78 13.08
N GLY A 76 8.97 -26.13 13.98
CA GLY A 76 9.12 -25.96 15.42
C GLY A 76 9.27 -24.50 15.82
N ALA A 77 8.39 -23.62 15.31
CA ALA A 77 8.37 -22.22 15.67
C ALA A 77 7.67 -22.01 17.03
N ASP A 78 8.15 -21.04 17.82
CA ASP A 78 7.55 -20.65 19.11
C ASP A 78 6.54 -19.51 18.95
N ALA A 79 6.75 -18.69 17.91
CA ALA A 79 5.96 -17.49 17.67
C ALA A 79 5.73 -17.26 16.18
N VAL A 80 4.72 -16.43 15.88
CA VAL A 80 4.38 -15.99 14.53
C VAL A 80 4.40 -14.47 14.49
N HIS A 81 5.19 -13.91 13.55
CA HIS A 81 5.14 -12.50 13.21
C HIS A 81 4.35 -12.31 11.92
N PRO A 82 3.20 -11.61 11.93
CA PRO A 82 2.35 -11.50 10.76
C PRO A 82 2.83 -10.43 9.75
N GLY A 83 3.75 -9.55 10.13
CA GLY A 83 4.13 -8.39 9.33
C GLY A 83 2.97 -7.41 9.17
N TYR A 84 2.68 -7.02 7.93
CA TYR A 84 1.49 -6.25 7.54
C TYR A 84 0.83 -6.86 6.28
N GLY A 85 -0.45 -6.53 6.04
CA GLY A 85 -1.25 -7.19 5.00
C GLY A 85 -1.57 -8.65 5.33
N PHE A 86 -2.08 -9.41 4.35
CA PHE A 86 -2.53 -10.80 4.53
C PHE A 86 -3.38 -11.00 5.80
N LEU A 87 -2.88 -11.79 6.76
CA LEU A 87 -3.60 -12.14 7.99
C LEU A 87 -3.18 -11.30 9.22
N SER A 88 -2.44 -10.21 9.04
CA SER A 88 -1.92 -9.42 10.15
C SER A 88 -2.99 -8.76 11.03
N GLU A 89 -4.18 -8.52 10.48
CA GLU A 89 -5.35 -7.94 11.17
C GLU A 89 -6.50 -8.95 11.28
N ASN A 90 -6.18 -10.26 11.18
CA ASN A 90 -7.19 -11.32 11.27
C ASN A 90 -7.25 -11.90 12.69
N ALA A 91 -8.32 -11.58 13.43
CA ALA A 91 -8.52 -12.06 14.80
C ALA A 91 -8.54 -13.59 14.88
N GLY A 92 -9.20 -14.27 13.91
CA GLY A 92 -9.26 -15.73 13.86
C GLY A 92 -7.89 -16.38 13.66
N PHE A 93 -6.98 -15.73 12.95
CA PHE A 93 -5.59 -16.19 12.83
C PHE A 93 -4.82 -16.06 14.15
N ALA A 94 -4.98 -14.93 14.86
CA ALA A 94 -4.38 -14.73 16.17
C ALA A 94 -4.89 -15.77 17.19
N GLU A 95 -6.21 -16.05 17.21
CA GLU A 95 -6.82 -17.10 18.02
C GLU A 95 -6.29 -18.49 17.67
N ALA A 96 -6.19 -18.80 16.37
CA ALA A 96 -5.68 -20.09 15.90
C ALA A 96 -4.21 -20.31 16.25
N CYS A 97 -3.38 -19.26 16.21
CA CYS A 97 -2.00 -19.31 16.72
C CYS A 97 -1.99 -19.64 18.21
N HIS A 98 -2.78 -18.94 19.01
CA HIS A 98 -2.86 -19.18 20.46
C HIS A 98 -3.34 -20.61 20.78
N ALA A 99 -4.38 -21.07 20.08
CA ALA A 99 -4.89 -22.44 20.24
C ALA A 99 -3.86 -23.52 19.84
N ALA A 100 -2.94 -23.19 18.92
CA ALA A 100 -1.83 -24.04 18.53
C ALA A 100 -0.62 -23.96 19.48
N GLY A 101 -0.67 -23.15 20.54
CA GLY A 101 0.43 -22.93 21.48
C GLY A 101 1.53 -21.98 20.96
N LEU A 102 1.23 -21.21 19.92
CA LEU A 102 2.14 -20.23 19.31
C LEU A 102 1.87 -18.84 19.88
N THR A 103 2.94 -18.07 20.14
CA THR A 103 2.82 -16.66 20.49
C THR A 103 2.58 -15.84 19.21
N PHE A 104 1.42 -15.21 19.10
CA PHE A 104 1.16 -14.22 18.04
C PHE A 104 1.84 -12.89 18.41
N ILE A 105 2.74 -12.39 17.55
CA ILE A 105 3.45 -11.11 17.75
C ILE A 105 2.58 -9.99 17.18
N GLY A 106 1.69 -9.50 18.01
CA GLY A 106 0.67 -8.50 17.68
C GLY A 106 -0.29 -8.30 18.84
N PRO A 107 -1.38 -7.53 18.64
CA PRO A 107 -2.43 -7.35 19.64
C PRO A 107 -3.20 -8.65 19.91
N PRO A 108 -3.89 -8.73 21.08
CA PRO A 108 -4.82 -9.82 21.37
C PRO A 108 -5.96 -9.90 20.32
N ALA A 109 -6.45 -11.10 20.06
CA ALA A 109 -7.48 -11.35 19.05
C ALA A 109 -8.78 -10.53 19.30
N GLU A 110 -9.17 -10.39 20.55
CA GLU A 110 -10.33 -9.57 20.96
C GLU A 110 -10.13 -8.09 20.63
N VAL A 111 -8.91 -7.57 20.73
CA VAL A 111 -8.59 -6.17 20.37
C VAL A 111 -8.61 -6.00 18.85
N ILE A 112 -8.04 -6.96 18.12
CA ILE A 112 -8.10 -6.98 16.65
C ILE A 112 -9.55 -6.99 16.18
N SER A 113 -10.39 -7.85 16.76
CA SER A 113 -11.80 -7.97 16.42
C SER A 113 -12.59 -6.69 16.74
N ALA A 114 -12.35 -6.09 17.92
CA ALA A 114 -13.06 -4.88 18.37
C ALA A 114 -12.73 -3.65 17.50
N LEU A 115 -11.49 -3.54 17.01
CA LEU A 115 -11.03 -2.42 16.21
C LEU A 115 -11.11 -2.66 14.69
N GLY A 116 -11.32 -3.91 14.26
CA GLY A 116 -11.37 -4.29 12.85
C GLY A 116 -12.62 -3.84 12.11
N ARG A 117 -13.72 -3.55 12.83
CA ARG A 117 -14.94 -2.97 12.26
C ARG A 117 -14.97 -1.46 12.51
N LYS A 118 -15.19 -0.68 11.46
CA LYS A 118 -15.16 0.79 11.53
C LYS A 118 -16.28 1.37 12.42
N ASP A 119 -17.45 0.75 12.43
CA ASP A 119 -18.56 1.13 13.30
C ASP A 119 -18.23 0.91 14.78
N ALA A 120 -17.74 -0.27 15.15
CA ALA A 120 -17.35 -0.60 16.52
C ALA A 120 -16.13 0.23 16.99
N ALA A 121 -15.11 0.37 16.13
CA ALA A 121 -13.94 1.19 16.44
C ALA A 121 -14.30 2.66 16.66
N ARG A 122 -15.25 3.19 15.89
CA ARG A 122 -15.79 4.54 16.07
C ARG A 122 -16.49 4.71 17.42
N GLU A 123 -17.36 3.77 17.82
CA GLU A 123 -18.02 3.79 19.14
C GLU A 123 -17.01 3.77 20.28
N LEU A 124 -15.94 2.97 20.16
CA LEU A 124 -14.85 2.94 21.13
C LEU A 124 -14.07 4.27 21.17
N ALA A 125 -13.87 4.92 20.04
CA ALA A 125 -13.24 6.24 19.96
C ALA A 125 -14.11 7.30 20.68
N GLU A 126 -15.42 7.34 20.43
CA GLU A 126 -16.37 8.23 21.12
C GLU A 126 -16.35 7.99 22.65
N GLN A 127 -16.34 6.74 23.08
CA GLN A 127 -16.24 6.37 24.51
C GLN A 127 -14.88 6.73 25.16
N ALA A 128 -13.84 6.97 24.35
CA ALA A 128 -12.51 7.43 24.78
C ALA A 128 -12.34 8.94 24.64
N ASP A 129 -13.41 9.69 24.40
CA ASP A 129 -13.39 11.14 24.12
C ASP A 129 -12.46 11.51 22.96
N VAL A 130 -12.44 10.67 21.91
CA VAL A 130 -11.72 10.96 20.67
C VAL A 130 -12.73 11.49 19.65
N PRO A 131 -12.47 12.66 19.03
CA PRO A 131 -13.39 13.23 18.04
C PRO A 131 -13.59 12.29 16.84
N VAL A 132 -14.83 12.15 16.39
CA VAL A 132 -15.23 11.38 15.21
C VAL A 132 -16.00 12.26 14.25
N LEU A 133 -15.92 11.96 12.93
CA LEU A 133 -16.77 12.64 11.96
C LEU A 133 -18.25 12.31 12.22
N ARG A 134 -19.12 13.27 12.01
CA ARG A 134 -20.57 13.01 12.14
C ARG A 134 -20.99 11.97 11.11
N SER A 135 -21.63 10.89 11.57
CA SER A 135 -22.25 9.88 10.72
C SER A 135 -23.74 10.08 10.65
N TYR A 136 -24.32 9.58 9.57
CA TYR A 136 -25.74 9.68 9.26
C TYR A 136 -26.27 8.30 8.90
N ARG A 137 -27.53 8.06 9.19
CA ARG A 137 -28.26 6.93 8.62
C ARG A 137 -28.49 7.20 7.13
N ALA A 138 -28.46 6.17 6.32
CA ALA A 138 -28.59 6.29 4.87
C ALA A 138 -29.88 7.01 4.42
N ASP A 139 -30.96 6.86 5.20
CA ASP A 139 -32.29 7.44 4.97
C ASP A 139 -32.49 8.82 5.62
N GLU A 140 -31.53 9.32 6.41
CA GLU A 140 -31.65 10.55 7.20
C GLU A 140 -30.52 11.56 6.93
N VAL A 141 -29.89 11.51 5.75
CA VAL A 141 -28.80 12.45 5.40
C VAL A 141 -29.40 13.82 5.06
N PRO A 142 -29.10 14.89 5.84
CA PRO A 142 -29.60 16.21 5.52
C PRO A 142 -29.00 16.76 4.23
N GLY A 143 -29.78 17.52 3.44
CA GLY A 143 -29.31 18.06 2.16
C GLY A 143 -28.21 19.10 2.25
N ASP A 144 -28.00 19.71 3.42
CA ASP A 144 -26.98 20.75 3.67
C ASP A 144 -25.64 20.21 4.17
N VAL A 145 -25.49 18.88 4.31
CA VAL A 145 -24.23 18.26 4.81
C VAL A 145 -23.33 17.70 3.73
N PHE A 146 -23.77 17.76 2.48
CA PHE A 146 -22.94 17.30 1.35
C PHE A 146 -21.71 18.21 1.12
N PRO A 147 -20.57 17.64 0.69
CA PRO A 147 -20.37 16.25 0.29
C PRO A 147 -20.31 15.26 1.48
N VAL A 148 -20.76 14.03 1.22
CA VAL A 148 -20.67 12.91 2.17
C VAL A 148 -19.83 11.77 1.59
N LEU A 149 -19.25 10.96 2.48
CA LEU A 149 -18.53 9.75 2.15
C LEU A 149 -19.36 8.52 2.52
N VAL A 150 -19.71 7.72 1.54
CA VAL A 150 -20.28 6.38 1.73
C VAL A 150 -19.11 5.39 1.81
N LYS A 151 -19.07 4.55 2.84
CA LYS A 151 -18.02 3.53 3.03
C LYS A 151 -18.56 2.25 3.64
N ALA A 152 -17.94 1.10 3.32
CA ALA A 152 -18.25 -0.17 3.98
C ALA A 152 -17.83 -0.11 5.47
N ALA A 153 -18.65 -0.70 6.35
CA ALA A 153 -18.32 -0.83 7.77
C ALA A 153 -17.18 -1.83 8.00
N SER A 154 -17.10 -2.87 7.16
CA SER A 154 -16.06 -3.90 7.14
C SER A 154 -15.02 -3.63 6.06
N GLY A 155 -13.78 -4.12 6.25
CA GLY A 155 -12.69 -4.03 5.26
C GLY A 155 -11.91 -2.71 5.28
N GLY A 156 -10.91 -2.60 4.38
CA GLY A 156 -9.95 -1.50 4.29
C GLY A 156 -9.48 -1.24 2.85
N GLY A 157 -8.48 -0.36 2.70
CA GLY A 157 -7.87 -0.07 1.39
C GLY A 157 -8.74 0.71 0.42
N GLY A 158 -9.75 1.45 0.91
CA GLY A 158 -10.62 2.31 0.08
C GLY A 158 -11.69 1.57 -0.74
N LYS A 159 -11.79 0.24 -0.67
CA LYS A 159 -12.85 -0.51 -1.35
C LYS A 159 -14.23 -0.17 -0.78
N GLY A 160 -15.22 0.01 -1.65
CA GLY A 160 -16.58 0.40 -1.27
C GLY A 160 -16.72 1.85 -0.80
N MET A 161 -15.72 2.71 -1.04
CA MET A 161 -15.77 4.14 -0.70
C MET A 161 -16.25 4.97 -1.89
N ARG A 162 -17.21 5.87 -1.65
CA ARG A 162 -17.76 6.79 -2.66
C ARG A 162 -18.01 8.16 -2.07
N ILE A 163 -17.44 9.20 -2.71
CA ILE A 163 -17.74 10.58 -2.39
C ILE A 163 -19.03 10.97 -3.13
N VAL A 164 -20.04 11.40 -2.40
CA VAL A 164 -21.32 11.85 -2.94
C VAL A 164 -21.43 13.35 -2.70
N ARG A 165 -21.52 14.12 -3.78
CA ARG A 165 -21.52 15.60 -3.72
C ARG A 165 -22.92 16.20 -3.71
N GLU A 166 -23.86 15.49 -4.27
CA GLU A 166 -25.25 15.95 -4.42
C GLU A 166 -26.23 14.90 -3.86
N PRO A 167 -27.31 15.33 -3.19
CA PRO A 167 -28.27 14.42 -2.58
C PRO A 167 -28.86 13.39 -3.55
N GLU A 168 -29.07 13.79 -4.81
CA GLU A 168 -29.72 12.97 -5.84
C GLU A 168 -28.89 11.73 -6.20
N ALA A 169 -27.56 11.80 -6.04
CA ALA A 169 -26.65 10.69 -6.33
C ALA A 169 -26.53 9.68 -5.17
N LEU A 170 -27.08 9.99 -3.99
CA LEU A 170 -26.84 9.19 -2.78
C LEU A 170 -27.42 7.77 -2.91
N ALA A 171 -28.64 7.63 -3.42
CA ALA A 171 -29.31 6.33 -3.52
C ALA A 171 -28.56 5.35 -4.43
N GLU A 172 -28.04 5.84 -5.56
CA GLU A 172 -27.23 5.05 -6.50
C GLU A 172 -25.89 4.66 -5.87
N ALA A 173 -25.22 5.61 -5.20
CA ALA A 173 -23.95 5.39 -4.53
C ALA A 173 -24.06 4.34 -3.41
N LEU A 174 -25.12 4.40 -2.60
CA LEU A 174 -25.42 3.40 -1.55
C LEU A 174 -25.59 2.02 -2.15
N SER A 175 -26.48 1.87 -3.16
CA SER A 175 -26.72 0.57 -3.78
C SER A 175 -25.49 -0.03 -4.44
N ALA A 176 -24.63 0.80 -5.01
CA ALA A 176 -23.38 0.35 -5.61
C ALA A 176 -22.35 -0.04 -4.55
N ALA A 177 -22.20 0.75 -3.48
CA ALA A 177 -21.29 0.46 -2.37
C ALA A 177 -21.69 -0.81 -1.59
N GLU A 178 -23.01 -1.04 -1.38
CA GLU A 178 -23.53 -2.24 -0.71
C GLU A 178 -23.17 -3.52 -1.48
N ARG A 179 -23.41 -3.53 -2.79
CA ARG A 179 -23.05 -4.69 -3.63
C ARG A 179 -21.55 -4.98 -3.65
N GLU A 180 -20.73 -3.93 -3.68
CA GLU A 180 -19.28 -4.07 -3.63
C GLU A 180 -18.81 -4.59 -2.27
N ALA A 181 -19.35 -4.04 -1.17
CA ALA A 181 -19.03 -4.46 0.18
C ALA A 181 -19.43 -5.91 0.46
N GLU A 182 -20.64 -6.30 0.05
CA GLU A 182 -21.12 -7.68 0.17
C GLU A 182 -20.23 -8.65 -0.62
N SER A 183 -19.86 -8.28 -1.86
CA SER A 183 -18.99 -9.12 -2.70
C SER A 183 -17.57 -9.24 -2.15
N ALA A 184 -17.00 -8.14 -1.62
CA ALA A 184 -15.60 -8.10 -1.20
C ALA A 184 -15.40 -8.61 0.24
N PHE A 185 -16.36 -8.40 1.12
CA PHE A 185 -16.21 -8.61 2.57
C PHE A 185 -17.27 -9.54 3.17
N GLY A 186 -18.32 -9.90 2.40
CA GLY A 186 -19.48 -10.68 2.90
C GLY A 186 -20.35 -9.89 3.88
N ASP A 187 -20.26 -8.56 3.90
CA ASP A 187 -21.01 -7.66 4.78
C ASP A 187 -21.33 -6.36 4.03
N GLY A 188 -22.59 -6.18 3.68
CA GLY A 188 -23.09 -5.00 2.97
C GLY A 188 -23.36 -3.78 3.86
N THR A 189 -23.02 -3.82 5.14
CA THR A 189 -23.24 -2.69 6.07
C THR A 189 -22.45 -1.46 5.63
N LEU A 190 -23.15 -0.33 5.51
CA LEU A 190 -22.56 0.94 5.08
C LEU A 190 -22.60 1.98 6.19
N LEU A 191 -21.60 2.86 6.16
CA LEU A 191 -21.54 4.10 6.93
C LEU A 191 -21.60 5.29 5.97
N VAL A 192 -22.36 6.32 6.34
CA VAL A 192 -22.39 7.61 5.64
C VAL A 192 -21.82 8.66 6.59
N GLU A 193 -20.75 9.31 6.21
CA GLU A 193 -20.07 10.31 7.05
C GLU A 193 -19.90 11.62 6.30
N ARG A 194 -19.76 12.73 7.04
CA ARG A 194 -19.35 13.99 6.46
C ARG A 194 -18.00 13.81 5.76
N TYR A 195 -17.86 14.28 4.53
CA TYR A 195 -16.60 14.28 3.79
C TYR A 195 -15.86 15.60 3.99
N LEU A 196 -14.56 15.53 4.25
CA LEU A 196 -13.67 16.69 4.34
C LEU A 196 -12.83 16.75 3.06
N GLU A 197 -13.08 17.77 2.22
CA GLU A 197 -12.45 17.88 0.90
C GLU A 197 -10.95 18.16 0.97
N HIS A 198 -10.52 18.94 1.95
CA HIS A 198 -9.13 19.35 2.15
C HIS A 198 -8.64 18.85 3.50
N GLY A 199 -8.46 17.54 3.61
CA GLY A 199 -7.98 16.91 4.81
C GLY A 199 -6.53 16.45 4.69
N ARG A 200 -5.84 16.42 5.83
CA ARG A 200 -4.55 15.76 5.95
C ARG A 200 -4.71 14.44 6.69
N HIS A 201 -4.06 13.42 6.18
CA HIS A 201 -4.02 12.12 6.85
C HIS A 201 -2.83 12.09 7.82
N VAL A 202 -3.12 12.22 9.09
CA VAL A 202 -2.12 12.17 10.16
C VAL A 202 -2.40 10.96 11.03
N GLU A 203 -1.35 10.24 11.39
CA GLU A 203 -1.48 9.01 12.16
C GLU A 203 -0.48 8.96 13.31
N VAL A 204 -0.84 8.27 14.40
CA VAL A 204 -0.03 8.17 15.62
C VAL A 204 0.46 6.75 15.82
N GLN A 205 1.79 6.58 15.91
CA GLN A 205 2.39 5.31 16.26
C GLN A 205 2.20 5.01 17.73
N ILE A 206 1.51 3.92 18.03
CA ILE A 206 1.33 3.40 19.39
C ILE A 206 2.23 2.19 19.63
N LEU A 207 2.69 2.07 20.86
CA LEU A 207 3.30 0.87 21.39
C LEU A 207 2.79 0.64 22.82
N ALA A 208 2.37 -0.60 23.12
CA ALA A 208 1.82 -0.94 24.42
C ALA A 208 2.33 -2.29 24.93
N ASP A 209 2.55 -2.42 26.23
CA ASP A 209 2.92 -3.69 26.87
C ASP A 209 1.72 -4.36 27.58
N SER A 210 1.88 -5.63 27.92
CA SER A 210 0.88 -6.40 28.65
C SER A 210 0.76 -6.00 30.14
N HIS A 211 1.50 -5.00 30.59
CA HIS A 211 1.52 -4.50 31.95
C HIS A 211 0.77 -3.17 32.14
N GLY A 212 0.10 -2.69 31.08
CA GLY A 212 -0.71 -1.48 31.08
C GLY A 212 0.04 -0.21 30.69
N THR A 213 1.29 -0.31 30.26
CA THR A 213 2.01 0.83 29.68
C THR A 213 1.56 1.03 28.23
N VAL A 214 1.05 2.20 27.90
CA VAL A 214 0.69 2.62 26.52
C VAL A 214 1.40 3.94 26.26
N VAL A 215 2.23 3.97 25.22
CA VAL A 215 2.99 5.15 24.79
C VAL A 215 2.78 5.41 23.31
N HIS A 216 2.93 6.68 22.91
CA HIS A 216 3.08 7.06 21.52
C HIS A 216 4.56 7.21 21.15
N LEU A 217 4.89 7.07 19.87
CA LEU A 217 6.23 7.28 19.31
C LEU A 217 6.23 8.41 18.25
N GLY A 218 5.36 9.38 18.42
CA GLY A 218 5.15 10.48 17.49
C GLY A 218 4.11 10.15 16.42
N GLU A 219 3.96 11.10 15.51
CA GLU A 219 3.00 11.04 14.41
C GLU A 219 3.71 11.00 13.05
N ARG A 220 2.95 10.58 12.04
CA ARG A 220 3.32 10.61 10.63
C ARG A 220 2.28 11.39 9.84
N ASP A 221 2.69 12.05 8.78
CA ASP A 221 1.81 12.59 7.75
C ASP A 221 1.83 11.66 6.53
N CYS A 222 0.66 11.18 6.14
CA CYS A 222 0.43 10.28 5.01
C CYS A 222 -0.53 10.88 3.99
N SER A 223 -0.58 12.20 3.88
CA SER A 223 -1.52 12.92 3.02
C SER A 223 -1.23 12.73 1.53
N VAL A 224 0.02 12.42 1.18
CA VAL A 224 0.40 12.19 -0.22
C VAL A 224 -0.06 10.80 -0.63
N GLN A 225 -1.27 10.71 -1.12
CA GLN A 225 -1.93 9.46 -1.49
C GLN A 225 -2.69 9.59 -2.82
N ARG A 226 -2.86 8.48 -3.51
CA ARG A 226 -3.64 8.35 -4.73
C ARG A 226 -4.71 7.28 -4.53
N ARG A 227 -5.97 7.63 -4.75
CA ARG A 227 -7.10 6.69 -4.55
C ARG A 227 -7.02 5.98 -3.19
N HIS A 228 -6.73 6.74 -2.13
CA HIS A 228 -6.54 6.25 -0.76
C HIS A 228 -5.32 5.33 -0.54
N GLN A 229 -4.43 5.19 -1.53
CA GLN A 229 -3.17 4.48 -1.39
C GLN A 229 -2.05 5.48 -1.09
N LYS A 230 -1.40 5.33 0.06
CA LYS A 230 -0.27 6.16 0.47
C LYS A 230 0.91 5.99 -0.52
N VAL A 231 1.57 7.07 -0.86
CA VAL A 231 2.68 7.11 -1.84
C VAL A 231 3.94 7.72 -1.22
N VAL A 232 3.77 8.77 -0.40
CA VAL A 232 4.84 9.40 0.37
C VAL A 232 4.35 9.59 1.80
N GLU A 233 5.19 9.24 2.75
CA GLU A 233 4.95 9.40 4.18
C GLU A 233 6.12 10.11 4.84
N GLU A 234 5.84 10.92 5.86
CA GLU A 234 6.86 11.67 6.56
C GLU A 234 6.61 11.76 8.07
N SER A 235 7.66 11.91 8.85
CA SER A 235 7.61 12.12 10.30
C SER A 235 8.70 13.12 10.72
N PRO A 236 8.34 14.09 11.61
CA PRO A 236 7.01 14.43 12.10
C PRO A 236 6.13 15.10 11.03
N ALA A 237 4.81 15.19 11.28
CA ALA A 237 3.89 15.89 10.39
C ALA A 237 4.25 17.39 10.29
N PRO A 238 4.48 17.93 9.07
CA PRO A 238 5.07 19.25 8.92
C PRO A 238 4.10 20.42 9.14
N THR A 239 2.78 20.17 9.02
CA THR A 239 1.77 21.24 8.92
C THR A 239 0.88 21.39 10.15
N ILE A 240 1.02 20.52 11.15
CA ILE A 240 0.20 20.60 12.37
C ILE A 240 0.87 21.45 13.44
N SER A 241 0.07 22.20 14.20
CA SER A 241 0.56 22.99 15.34
C SER A 241 1.02 22.07 16.47
N ALA A 242 1.84 22.60 17.39
CA ALA A 242 2.30 21.84 18.56
C ALA A 242 1.11 21.43 19.45
N ASP A 243 0.11 22.30 19.61
CA ASP A 243 -1.10 22.02 20.38
C ASP A 243 -1.93 20.90 19.75
N LEU A 244 -2.15 20.98 18.42
CA LEU A 244 -2.86 19.93 17.69
C LEU A 244 -2.12 18.59 17.80
N ARG A 245 -0.79 18.60 17.67
CA ARG A 245 0.06 17.40 17.85
C ARG A 245 -0.16 16.77 19.21
N GLU A 246 -0.08 17.55 20.29
CA GLU A 246 -0.28 17.05 21.65
C GLU A 246 -1.67 16.42 21.83
N ARG A 247 -2.72 17.08 21.33
CA ARG A 247 -4.10 16.57 21.39
C ARG A 247 -4.28 15.25 20.61
N LEU A 248 -3.66 15.13 19.43
CA LEU A 248 -3.67 13.88 18.64
C LEU A 248 -2.99 12.73 19.37
N LEU A 249 -1.78 12.98 19.88
CA LEU A 249 -0.98 11.99 20.60
C LEU A 249 -1.71 11.48 21.86
N ASP A 250 -2.29 12.40 22.63
CA ASP A 250 -3.08 12.07 23.82
C ASP A 250 -4.35 11.29 23.49
N ALA A 251 -5.05 11.66 22.42
CA ALA A 251 -6.26 10.97 21.97
C ALA A 251 -5.96 9.52 21.58
N ALA A 252 -4.88 9.28 20.85
CA ALA A 252 -4.45 7.93 20.48
C ALA A 252 -4.11 7.07 21.71
N VAL A 253 -3.39 7.63 22.67
CA VAL A 253 -3.04 6.92 23.92
C VAL A 253 -4.30 6.63 24.76
N ARG A 254 -5.26 7.56 24.86
CA ARG A 254 -6.53 7.32 25.58
C ARG A 254 -7.33 6.18 24.96
N LEU A 255 -7.50 6.19 23.63
CA LEU A 255 -8.20 5.13 22.91
C LEU A 255 -7.55 3.77 23.15
N CYS A 256 -6.23 3.68 22.96
CA CYS A 256 -5.51 2.42 23.12
C CYS A 256 -5.53 1.88 24.55
N ARG A 257 -5.49 2.76 25.56
CA ARG A 257 -5.69 2.36 26.97
C ARG A 257 -7.11 1.84 27.22
N LYS A 258 -8.12 2.50 26.66
CA LYS A 258 -9.54 2.13 26.81
C LYS A 258 -9.81 0.72 26.29
N VAL A 259 -9.21 0.35 25.16
CA VAL A 259 -9.42 -0.97 24.53
C VAL A 259 -8.46 -2.05 25.04
N GLY A 260 -7.53 -1.74 25.96
CA GLY A 260 -6.54 -2.68 26.43
C GLY A 260 -5.54 -3.11 25.36
N TYR A 261 -5.11 -2.16 24.51
CA TYR A 261 -4.18 -2.42 23.42
C TYR A 261 -2.86 -2.98 23.91
N VAL A 262 -2.28 -3.92 23.17
CA VAL A 262 -0.95 -4.50 23.41
C VAL A 262 -0.22 -4.62 22.07
N ASN A 263 1.09 -4.42 22.07
CA ASN A 263 1.99 -4.45 20.93
C ASN A 263 1.96 -3.15 20.10
N ALA A 264 2.50 -3.18 18.87
CA ALA A 264 2.53 -2.01 17.99
C ALA A 264 1.20 -1.85 17.24
N GLY A 265 0.77 -0.61 17.07
CA GLY A 265 -0.40 -0.25 16.28
C GLY A 265 -0.37 1.22 15.91
N THR A 266 -1.30 1.64 15.08
CA THR A 266 -1.39 3.00 14.58
C THR A 266 -2.82 3.49 14.63
N VAL A 267 -3.04 4.68 15.19
CA VAL A 267 -4.35 5.36 15.18
C VAL A 267 -4.33 6.42 14.10
N GLU A 268 -5.22 6.31 13.13
CA GLU A 268 -5.31 7.20 11.96
C GLU A 268 -6.39 8.26 12.14
N TYR A 269 -6.07 9.46 11.68
CA TYR A 269 -6.94 10.65 11.78
C TYR A 269 -6.98 11.41 10.46
N ILE A 270 -8.12 12.05 10.19
CA ILE A 270 -8.21 13.14 9.22
C ILE A 270 -8.16 14.47 9.96
N VAL A 271 -7.26 15.35 9.51
CA VAL A 271 -7.02 16.67 10.11
C VAL A 271 -7.50 17.74 9.16
N SER A 272 -8.24 18.74 9.65
CA SER A 272 -8.67 19.92 8.90
C SER A 272 -8.53 21.17 9.77
N GLY A 273 -7.60 22.05 9.41
CA GLY A 273 -7.21 23.17 10.27
C GLY A 273 -6.70 22.70 11.63
N GLU A 274 -7.32 23.16 12.71
CA GLU A 274 -7.00 22.78 14.09
C GLU A 274 -7.93 21.68 14.65
N GLU A 275 -8.73 21.06 13.80
CA GLU A 275 -9.60 19.94 14.17
C GLU A 275 -9.05 18.64 13.63
N PHE A 276 -9.29 17.54 14.34
CA PHE A 276 -8.97 16.19 13.90
C PHE A 276 -10.11 15.23 14.23
N PHE A 277 -10.24 14.19 13.41
CA PHE A 277 -11.28 13.19 13.58
C PHE A 277 -10.69 11.80 13.35
N PHE A 278 -11.09 10.87 14.18
CA PHE A 278 -10.71 9.47 14.09
C PHE A 278 -11.16 8.83 12.77
N LEU A 279 -10.28 8.07 12.15
CA LEU A 279 -10.60 7.26 10.96
C LEU A 279 -10.65 5.78 11.29
N GLU A 280 -9.54 5.21 11.75
CA GLU A 280 -9.41 3.79 12.07
C GLU A 280 -8.19 3.51 12.96
N VAL A 281 -8.09 2.26 13.44
CA VAL A 281 -6.88 1.74 14.09
C VAL A 281 -6.34 0.59 13.26
N ASN A 282 -5.08 0.69 12.83
CA ASN A 282 -4.39 -0.45 12.24
C ASN A 282 -3.71 -1.24 13.36
N THR A 283 -4.20 -2.48 13.55
CA THR A 283 -3.79 -3.36 14.66
C THR A 283 -2.54 -4.19 14.34
N ARG A 284 -1.58 -3.56 13.67
CA ARG A 284 -0.34 -4.16 13.15
C ARG A 284 0.78 -3.14 13.02
N LEU A 285 1.96 -3.61 12.66
CA LEU A 285 3.02 -2.74 12.15
C LEU A 285 2.57 -2.10 10.84
N GLN A 286 2.83 -0.80 10.66
CA GLN A 286 2.53 -0.08 9.41
C GLN A 286 3.66 -0.26 8.38
N VAL A 287 3.32 -0.08 7.09
CA VAL A 287 4.30 -0.08 5.99
C VAL A 287 5.35 1.00 6.25
N GLU A 288 4.90 2.19 6.61
CA GLU A 288 5.62 3.44 6.82
C GLU A 288 6.30 3.57 8.21
N HIS A 289 6.45 2.45 8.95
CA HIS A 289 7.09 2.46 10.27
C HIS A 289 8.54 2.97 10.24
N SER A 290 9.20 2.88 9.09
CA SER A 290 10.61 3.27 8.93
C SER A 290 10.86 4.76 9.16
N VAL A 291 9.92 5.66 8.84
CA VAL A 291 10.10 7.09 9.15
C VAL A 291 10.10 7.33 10.66
N THR A 292 9.24 6.63 11.41
CA THR A 292 9.26 6.68 12.89
C THR A 292 10.56 6.13 13.44
N GLU A 293 11.05 5.00 12.92
CA GLU A 293 12.31 4.40 13.37
C GLU A 293 13.51 5.33 13.14
N LEU A 294 13.57 6.01 11.99
CA LEU A 294 14.68 6.92 11.67
C LEU A 294 14.69 8.18 12.55
N VAL A 295 13.52 8.73 12.90
CA VAL A 295 13.47 9.92 13.76
C VAL A 295 13.55 9.61 15.25
N THR A 296 13.28 8.37 15.68
CA THR A 296 13.32 7.97 17.11
C THR A 296 14.56 7.15 17.47
N GLY A 297 15.22 6.56 16.48
CA GLY A 297 16.32 5.61 16.69
C GLY A 297 15.89 4.25 17.24
N LEU A 298 14.58 3.92 17.21
CA LEU A 298 14.02 2.68 17.74
C LEU A 298 13.88 1.63 16.64
N ASP A 299 13.96 0.34 17.00
CA ASP A 299 13.54 -0.78 16.15
C ASP A 299 12.18 -1.29 16.65
N LEU A 300 11.11 -0.99 15.88
CA LEU A 300 9.75 -1.37 16.26
C LEU A 300 9.52 -2.88 16.23
N VAL A 301 10.19 -3.61 15.35
CA VAL A 301 10.10 -5.08 15.30
C VAL A 301 10.77 -5.70 16.53
N GLU A 302 11.89 -5.15 16.99
CA GLU A 302 12.51 -5.58 18.26
C GLU A 302 11.54 -5.36 19.42
N LEU A 303 10.95 -4.17 19.51
CA LEU A 303 10.00 -3.83 20.56
C LEU A 303 8.75 -4.72 20.52
N GLN A 304 8.23 -5.04 19.33
CA GLN A 304 7.13 -6.00 19.17
C GLN A 304 7.48 -7.38 19.73
N ILE A 305 8.67 -7.89 19.44
CA ILE A 305 9.14 -9.19 19.92
C ILE A 305 9.33 -9.16 21.44
N ARG A 306 9.90 -8.08 22.01
CA ARG A 306 10.08 -7.92 23.45
C ARG A 306 8.75 -7.87 24.19
N VAL A 307 7.78 -7.12 23.68
CA VAL A 307 6.42 -7.10 24.24
C VAL A 307 5.78 -8.49 24.17
N ALA A 308 5.92 -9.22 23.06
CA ALA A 308 5.40 -10.58 22.93
C ALA A 308 6.07 -11.60 23.88
N ARG A 309 7.32 -11.34 24.30
CA ARG A 309 7.99 -12.08 25.39
C ARG A 309 7.43 -11.76 26.78
N GLY A 310 6.54 -10.77 26.90
CA GLY A 310 6.00 -10.28 28.18
C GLY A 310 6.95 -9.33 28.91
N GLU A 311 7.90 -8.72 28.20
CA GLU A 311 8.78 -7.69 28.76
C GLU A 311 8.00 -6.38 28.96
N ARG A 312 8.37 -5.62 29.99
CA ARG A 312 7.89 -4.24 30.15
C ARG A 312 8.59 -3.35 29.12
N LEU A 313 7.85 -2.38 28.59
CA LEU A 313 8.46 -1.35 27.75
C LEU A 313 9.50 -0.58 28.58
N PRO A 314 10.68 -0.34 28.02
CA PRO A 314 11.64 0.57 28.62
C PRO A 314 11.04 1.98 28.70
N GLN A 315 11.65 2.86 29.47
CA GLN A 315 11.29 4.27 29.45
C GLN A 315 11.70 4.85 28.08
N LEU A 316 10.72 4.90 27.16
CA LEU A 316 10.92 5.43 25.83
C LEU A 316 10.76 6.96 25.85
N SER A 317 11.69 7.66 25.21
CA SER A 317 11.53 9.07 24.92
C SER A 317 10.95 9.18 23.50
N ALA A 318 9.78 9.75 23.37
CA ALA A 318 9.19 10.06 22.05
C ALA A 318 9.86 11.29 21.40
N ARG A 319 11.14 11.54 21.71
CA ARG A 319 11.86 12.67 21.14
C ARG A 319 12.22 12.34 19.68
N SER A 320 11.60 13.03 18.75
CA SER A 320 11.97 13.02 17.34
C SER A 320 13.26 13.82 17.14
N ASP A 321 14.22 13.23 16.43
CA ASP A 321 15.44 13.90 15.99
C ASP A 321 15.40 14.07 14.46
N GLY A 322 15.43 15.31 13.98
CA GLY A 322 15.35 15.63 12.57
C GLY A 322 14.00 15.33 11.94
N HIS A 323 14.03 14.92 10.69
CA HIS A 323 12.87 14.60 9.86
C HIS A 323 13.17 13.41 8.95
N ALA A 324 12.19 12.54 8.71
CA ALA A 324 12.31 11.44 7.78
C ALA A 324 11.18 11.45 6.75
N VAL A 325 11.51 11.13 5.49
CA VAL A 325 10.55 11.00 4.39
C VAL A 325 10.74 9.64 3.73
N GLU A 326 9.66 8.91 3.54
CA GLU A 326 9.59 7.63 2.83
C GLU A 326 8.82 7.77 1.53
N VAL A 327 9.23 7.02 0.52
CA VAL A 327 8.43 6.79 -0.70
C VAL A 327 8.25 5.31 -0.92
N ARG A 328 7.08 4.96 -1.45
CA ARG A 328 6.78 3.61 -1.92
C ARG A 328 7.06 3.48 -3.40
N VAL A 329 8.00 2.61 -3.75
CA VAL A 329 8.28 2.27 -5.15
C VAL A 329 7.39 1.11 -5.55
N TYR A 330 6.51 1.38 -6.53
CA TYR A 330 5.59 0.40 -7.08
C TYR A 330 5.98 0.02 -8.51
N ALA A 331 5.75 -1.24 -8.87
CA ALA A 331 5.73 -1.68 -10.26
C ALA A 331 4.41 -1.22 -10.92
N GLU A 332 4.36 0.05 -11.32
CA GLU A 332 3.20 0.73 -11.90
C GLU A 332 3.61 1.67 -13.02
N ASP A 333 2.77 1.76 -14.04
CA ASP A 333 2.94 2.71 -15.14
C ASP A 333 2.18 4.01 -14.83
N ALA A 334 2.88 4.97 -14.27
CA ALA A 334 2.31 6.25 -13.89
C ALA A 334 1.83 7.07 -15.10
N ALA A 335 2.43 6.89 -16.29
CA ALA A 335 2.00 7.59 -17.51
C ALA A 335 0.67 7.05 -18.07
N HIS A 336 0.27 5.84 -17.68
CA HIS A 336 -0.95 5.19 -18.12
C HIS A 336 -1.88 4.88 -16.93
N GLY A 337 -2.14 5.88 -16.09
CA GLY A 337 -3.10 5.77 -14.99
C GLY A 337 -2.67 4.86 -13.85
N PHE A 338 -1.36 4.64 -13.68
CA PHE A 338 -0.77 3.77 -12.65
C PHE A 338 -1.20 2.31 -12.78
N LEU A 339 -1.30 1.83 -14.00
CA LEU A 339 -1.58 0.42 -14.23
C LEU A 339 -0.48 -0.46 -13.63
N PRO A 340 -0.84 -1.47 -12.81
CA PRO A 340 0.15 -2.37 -12.24
C PRO A 340 0.90 -3.14 -13.32
N GLN A 341 2.19 -3.34 -13.08
CA GLN A 341 3.11 -4.00 -14.00
C GLN A 341 3.63 -5.30 -13.39
N ALA A 342 3.57 -6.37 -14.15
CA ALA A 342 4.22 -7.63 -13.81
C ALA A 342 5.33 -7.90 -14.81
N GLY A 343 6.40 -8.53 -14.38
CA GLY A 343 7.53 -8.85 -15.26
C GLY A 343 8.85 -8.99 -14.50
N THR A 344 9.93 -9.14 -15.27
CA THR A 344 11.27 -9.30 -14.72
C THR A 344 12.01 -7.98 -14.74
N ALA A 345 12.63 -7.61 -13.63
CA ALA A 345 13.56 -6.50 -13.55
C ALA A 345 14.95 -6.97 -14.00
N ASP A 346 15.40 -6.54 -15.17
CA ASP A 346 16.70 -6.95 -15.74
C ASP A 346 17.86 -6.43 -14.90
N VAL A 347 17.82 -5.13 -14.59
CA VAL A 347 18.79 -4.46 -13.73
C VAL A 347 18.06 -3.78 -12.59
N VAL A 348 18.54 -4.02 -11.38
CA VAL A 348 18.11 -3.31 -10.18
C VAL A 348 19.35 -2.85 -9.43
N ARG A 349 19.46 -1.55 -9.24
CA ARG A 349 20.51 -0.92 -8.47
C ARG A 349 19.89 0.07 -7.49
N TRP A 350 20.04 -0.24 -6.22
CA TRP A 350 19.61 0.64 -5.13
C TRP A 350 20.76 1.48 -4.64
N PRO A 351 20.53 2.67 -4.09
CA PRO A 351 21.55 3.46 -3.44
C PRO A 351 22.15 2.72 -2.24
N ALA A 352 23.37 3.03 -1.87
CA ALA A 352 23.99 2.46 -0.68
C ALA A 352 23.29 2.96 0.58
N GLU A 353 22.90 2.04 1.46
CA GLU A 353 22.33 2.38 2.76
C GLU A 353 23.35 3.09 3.65
N THR A 354 22.91 4.06 4.44
CA THR A 354 23.68 4.83 5.41
C THR A 354 22.87 4.98 6.70
N ALA A 355 23.41 5.67 7.70
CA ALA A 355 22.61 6.01 8.87
C ALA A 355 21.40 6.92 8.56
N ALA A 356 21.46 7.66 7.44
CA ALA A 356 20.43 8.59 6.99
C ALA A 356 19.61 8.08 5.78
N LEU A 357 19.93 6.90 5.24
CA LEU A 357 19.23 6.35 4.07
C LEU A 357 19.05 4.85 4.22
N ARG A 358 17.79 4.42 4.10
CA ARG A 358 17.37 3.03 4.21
C ARG A 358 16.57 2.61 2.98
N VAL A 359 16.80 1.37 2.54
CA VAL A 359 16.06 0.74 1.43
C VAL A 359 15.53 -0.61 1.88
N ASP A 360 14.23 -0.69 2.12
CA ASP A 360 13.56 -1.97 2.39
C ASP A 360 13.03 -2.54 1.07
N THR A 361 13.64 -3.61 0.57
CA THR A 361 13.30 -4.21 -0.74
C THR A 361 13.57 -5.71 -0.77
N ALA A 362 12.78 -6.42 -1.58
CA ALA A 362 13.06 -7.79 -2.01
C ALA A 362 13.38 -7.87 -3.51
N LEU A 363 13.29 -6.75 -4.25
CA LEU A 363 13.58 -6.73 -5.68
C LEU A 363 15.09 -6.63 -5.92
N ARG A 364 15.58 -7.44 -6.86
CA ARG A 364 16.98 -7.49 -7.32
C ARG A 364 17.03 -7.74 -8.81
N SER A 365 18.20 -7.56 -9.42
CA SER A 365 18.42 -7.89 -10.84
C SER A 365 18.04 -9.35 -11.14
N GLY A 366 17.26 -9.55 -12.20
CA GLY A 366 16.67 -10.84 -12.56
C GLY A 366 15.49 -11.27 -11.68
N GLY A 367 15.04 -10.41 -10.76
CA GLY A 367 13.86 -10.67 -9.93
C GLY A 367 12.56 -10.45 -10.69
N GLU A 368 11.55 -11.26 -10.37
CA GLU A 368 10.24 -11.20 -11.01
C GLU A 368 9.22 -10.55 -10.06
N VAL A 369 8.40 -9.65 -10.60
CA VAL A 369 7.18 -9.14 -9.98
C VAL A 369 6.00 -9.83 -10.62
N THR A 370 5.25 -10.59 -9.82
CA THR A 370 4.12 -11.39 -10.30
C THR A 370 2.81 -10.65 -10.14
N ALA A 371 1.78 -11.03 -10.90
CA ALA A 371 0.43 -10.46 -10.78
C ALA A 371 -0.35 -10.97 -9.54
N TYR A 372 0.21 -11.89 -8.75
CA TYR A 372 -0.49 -12.50 -7.61
C TYR A 372 -0.51 -11.64 -6.35
N TYR A 373 0.42 -10.69 -6.20
CA TYR A 373 0.63 -9.94 -4.98
C TYR A 373 0.67 -8.43 -5.23
N ASP A 374 0.81 -7.67 -4.16
CA ASP A 374 0.93 -6.21 -4.21
C ASP A 374 2.13 -5.78 -5.08
N PRO A 375 1.98 -4.75 -5.94
CA PRO A 375 3.04 -4.29 -6.83
C PRO A 375 4.16 -3.49 -6.13
N MET A 376 4.11 -3.28 -4.82
CA MET A 376 5.17 -2.58 -4.10
C MET A 376 6.47 -3.38 -4.12
N VAL A 377 7.52 -2.80 -4.66
CA VAL A 377 8.83 -3.45 -4.83
C VAL A 377 9.88 -2.96 -3.86
N ALA A 378 9.70 -1.75 -3.31
CA ALA A 378 10.59 -1.20 -2.29
C ALA A 378 9.95 -0.03 -1.55
N LYS A 379 10.55 0.29 -0.39
CA LYS A 379 10.42 1.56 0.31
C LYS A 379 11.80 2.18 0.41
N VAL A 380 11.90 3.46 0.10
CA VAL A 380 13.14 4.24 0.24
C VAL A 380 12.86 5.34 1.25
N THR A 381 13.58 5.33 2.36
CA THR A 381 13.38 6.27 3.46
C THR A 381 14.65 7.04 3.71
N ALA A 382 14.59 8.36 3.67
CA ALA A 382 15.72 9.24 3.97
C ALA A 382 15.45 10.10 5.20
N HIS A 383 16.49 10.31 6.00
CA HIS A 383 16.51 11.18 7.16
C HIS A 383 17.35 12.43 6.89
N GLY A 384 17.00 13.54 7.52
CA GLY A 384 17.74 14.79 7.48
C GLY A 384 17.62 15.54 8.80
N VAL A 385 18.44 16.57 8.98
CA VAL A 385 18.39 17.46 10.16
C VAL A 385 17.10 18.26 10.19
N ASP A 386 16.47 18.45 9.04
CA ASP A 386 15.16 19.05 8.83
C ASP A 386 14.46 18.42 7.62
N ARG A 387 13.23 18.85 7.35
CA ARG A 387 12.39 18.33 6.27
C ARG A 387 13.03 18.50 4.89
N GLU A 388 13.62 19.67 4.62
CA GLU A 388 14.23 19.96 3.32
C GLU A 388 15.50 19.12 3.10
N ASP A 389 16.27 18.89 4.15
CA ASP A 389 17.45 18.00 4.09
C ASP A 389 17.03 16.55 3.83
N ALA A 390 16.00 16.04 4.53
CA ALA A 390 15.45 14.71 4.28
C ALA A 390 14.92 14.57 2.84
N ARG A 391 14.18 15.58 2.34
CA ARG A 391 13.67 15.61 0.96
C ARG A 391 14.80 15.55 -0.07
N ARG A 392 15.86 16.35 0.11
CA ARG A 392 17.02 16.37 -0.79
C ARG A 392 17.79 15.04 -0.76
N ASN A 393 17.98 14.47 0.43
CA ASN A 393 18.63 13.16 0.58
C ASN A 393 17.82 12.08 -0.15
N LEU A 394 16.50 12.12 -0.06
CA LEU A 394 15.62 11.17 -0.76
C LEU A 394 15.66 11.37 -2.27
N LEU A 395 15.62 12.61 -2.76
CA LEU A 395 15.77 12.91 -4.21
C LEU A 395 17.09 12.38 -4.76
N GLY A 396 18.19 12.59 -4.03
CA GLY A 396 19.51 12.04 -4.39
C GLY A 396 19.50 10.52 -4.46
N ALA A 397 18.91 9.86 -3.46
CA ALA A 397 18.76 8.41 -3.41
C ALA A 397 17.95 7.86 -4.60
N LEU A 398 16.84 8.53 -4.94
CA LEU A 398 16.04 8.13 -6.10
C LEU A 398 16.76 8.40 -7.43
N ALA A 399 17.59 9.44 -7.52
CA ALA A 399 18.42 9.69 -8.71
C ALA A 399 19.44 8.58 -8.94
N ASP A 400 20.03 8.03 -7.87
CA ASP A 400 20.97 6.91 -7.92
C ASP A 400 20.30 5.53 -8.12
N THR A 401 18.96 5.47 -8.00
CA THR A 401 18.21 4.23 -8.20
C THR A 401 18.02 3.93 -9.68
N GLU A 402 18.35 2.70 -10.09
CA GLU A 402 18.13 2.21 -11.46
C GLU A 402 17.30 0.92 -11.44
N ILE A 403 16.17 0.92 -12.13
CA ILE A 403 15.38 -0.28 -12.40
C ILE A 403 15.10 -0.30 -13.90
N SER A 404 15.51 -1.38 -14.59
CA SER A 404 15.22 -1.59 -16.00
C SER A 404 14.57 -2.96 -16.24
N GLY A 405 13.88 -3.12 -17.36
CA GLY A 405 13.08 -4.32 -17.68
C GLY A 405 11.68 -4.29 -17.06
N LEU A 406 11.47 -3.51 -16.00
CA LEU A 406 10.20 -3.36 -15.30
C LEU A 406 9.83 -1.87 -15.19
N THR A 407 8.62 -1.51 -15.58
CA THR A 407 8.10 -0.14 -15.40
C THR A 407 7.73 0.09 -13.94
N THR A 408 8.16 1.24 -13.38
CA THR A 408 7.89 1.64 -11.99
C THR A 408 7.45 3.09 -11.92
N ASN A 409 6.89 3.48 -10.78
CA ASN A 409 6.52 4.86 -10.48
C ASN A 409 7.72 5.77 -10.10
N LEU A 410 8.96 5.32 -10.19
CA LEU A 410 10.15 6.11 -9.87
C LEU A 410 10.22 7.49 -10.54
N PRO A 411 9.93 7.64 -11.86
CA PRO A 411 9.92 8.95 -12.50
C PRO A 411 8.87 9.90 -11.88
N PHE A 412 7.70 9.37 -11.56
CA PHE A 412 6.65 10.10 -10.88
C PHE A 412 7.10 10.58 -9.48
N LEU A 413 7.69 9.69 -8.67
CA LEU A 413 8.17 10.01 -7.34
C LEU A 413 9.22 11.13 -7.35
N ARG A 414 10.15 11.10 -8.31
CA ARG A 414 11.15 12.16 -8.50
C ARG A 414 10.50 13.50 -8.81
N THR A 415 9.53 13.54 -9.72
CA THR A 415 8.80 14.75 -10.09
C THR A 415 8.01 15.28 -8.90
N LEU A 416 7.29 14.41 -8.19
CA LEU A 416 6.48 14.76 -7.04
C LEU A 416 7.32 15.39 -5.91
N LEU A 417 8.42 14.74 -5.52
CA LEU A 417 9.31 15.26 -4.49
C LEU A 417 10.04 16.55 -4.90
N ALA A 418 10.25 16.79 -6.20
CA ALA A 418 10.86 18.00 -6.73
C ALA A 418 9.87 19.15 -6.87
N SER A 419 8.56 18.92 -6.77
CA SER A 419 7.53 19.94 -6.92
C SER A 419 7.56 20.96 -5.77
N ALA A 420 7.13 22.19 -6.06
CA ALA A 420 6.99 23.23 -5.04
C ALA A 420 5.91 22.86 -4.02
N GLU A 421 4.83 22.24 -4.48
CA GLU A 421 3.70 21.81 -3.64
C GLU A 421 4.15 20.80 -2.56
N PHE A 422 5.04 19.86 -2.92
CA PHE A 422 5.60 18.96 -1.92
C PHE A 422 6.62 19.69 -1.01
N ALA A 423 7.50 20.52 -1.58
CA ALA A 423 8.48 21.27 -0.79
C ALA A 423 7.80 22.16 0.28
N ASP A 424 6.70 22.82 -0.09
CA ASP A 424 5.93 23.71 0.79
C ASP A 424 4.92 22.95 1.68
N ALA A 425 4.91 21.61 1.67
CA ALA A 425 3.95 20.76 2.37
C ALA A 425 2.47 21.07 2.03
N GLY A 426 2.21 21.54 0.81
CA GLY A 426 0.88 21.96 0.34
C GLY A 426 -0.02 20.80 -0.14
N ILE A 427 0.48 19.57 -0.18
CA ILE A 427 -0.27 18.42 -0.70
C ILE A 427 -1.19 17.85 0.37
N ASP A 428 -2.49 17.83 0.13
CA ASP A 428 -3.53 17.19 0.93
C ASP A 428 -3.95 15.82 0.35
N THR A 429 -4.92 15.16 0.99
CA THR A 429 -5.36 13.81 0.58
C THR A 429 -6.05 13.75 -0.79
N SER A 430 -6.50 14.88 -1.33
CA SER A 430 -7.18 14.97 -2.62
C SER A 430 -6.27 15.43 -3.76
N TRP A 431 -5.09 15.93 -3.44
CA TRP A 431 -4.25 16.67 -4.39
C TRP A 431 -3.84 15.83 -5.60
N LEU A 432 -3.35 14.59 -5.39
CA LEU A 432 -2.92 13.73 -6.50
C LEU A 432 -4.09 13.33 -7.41
N ASP A 433 -5.29 13.15 -6.87
CA ASP A 433 -6.47 12.78 -7.66
C ASP A 433 -6.99 13.97 -8.48
N THR A 434 -6.72 15.20 -8.04
CA THR A 434 -7.10 16.44 -8.77
C THR A 434 -6.01 16.95 -9.71
N HIS A 435 -4.79 16.38 -9.65
CA HIS A 435 -3.65 16.74 -10.51
C HIS A 435 -3.11 15.51 -11.26
N PRO A 436 -3.95 14.87 -12.11
CA PRO A 436 -3.55 13.65 -12.83
C PRO A 436 -2.45 13.89 -13.86
N ASP A 437 -2.31 15.14 -14.32
CA ASP A 437 -1.37 15.55 -15.37
C ASP A 437 -0.03 16.07 -14.82
N LEU A 438 0.36 15.63 -13.62
CA LEU A 438 1.68 15.98 -13.08
C LEU A 438 2.75 15.61 -14.13
N PRO A 439 3.56 16.57 -14.63
CA PRO A 439 4.46 16.29 -15.75
C PRO A 439 5.50 15.24 -15.34
N PHE A 440 5.56 14.14 -16.11
CA PHE A 440 6.60 13.14 -15.94
C PHE A 440 7.84 13.56 -16.70
N HIS A 441 8.90 13.92 -15.99
CA HIS A 441 10.22 14.04 -16.59
C HIS A 441 10.94 12.69 -16.45
N PRO A 442 11.11 11.93 -17.55
CA PRO A 442 11.77 10.62 -17.50
C PRO A 442 13.24 10.71 -17.09
N ARG A 443 13.82 11.90 -17.11
CA ARG A 443 15.14 12.24 -16.54
C ARG A 443 15.05 13.63 -15.93
N LEU A 444 15.59 13.81 -14.72
CA LEU A 444 16.11 15.12 -14.32
C LEU A 444 17.28 15.37 -15.26
N GLU A 445 17.09 16.19 -16.28
CA GLU A 445 18.24 16.75 -17.01
C GLU A 445 19.01 17.57 -15.97
N PRO A 446 20.32 17.37 -15.81
CA PRO A 446 21.10 18.23 -14.94
C PRO A 446 20.92 19.66 -15.43
N ASP A 447 20.57 20.58 -14.51
CA ASP A 447 20.41 22.00 -14.81
C ASP A 447 21.73 22.54 -15.41
N GLY A 448 21.72 22.68 -16.74
CA GLY A 448 22.84 23.23 -17.52
C GLY A 448 23.57 22.18 -18.39
N PRO A 449 24.30 22.64 -19.41
CA PRO A 449 25.06 21.76 -20.28
C PRO A 449 26.14 21.04 -19.46
N THR A 450 26.09 19.71 -19.51
CA THR A 450 27.15 18.90 -18.91
C THR A 450 28.47 19.12 -19.69
N PRO A 451 29.65 18.90 -19.07
CA PRO A 451 30.93 18.96 -19.80
C PRO A 451 31.02 18.05 -21.03
N PHE A 452 30.03 17.14 -21.20
CA PHE A 452 29.93 16.22 -22.32
C PHE A 452 29.03 16.72 -23.46
N ASP A 453 28.29 17.81 -23.25
CA ASP A 453 27.41 18.44 -24.26
C ASP A 453 28.20 19.47 -25.12
N ALA A 454 29.43 19.79 -24.75
CA ALA A 454 30.29 20.60 -25.56
C ALA A 454 30.69 19.84 -26.84
N GLN A 455 30.21 20.29 -27.98
CA GLN A 455 30.48 19.70 -29.31
C GLN A 455 31.95 19.74 -29.72
N ASP A 456 32.85 20.18 -28.88
CA ASP A 456 34.30 20.32 -29.15
C ASP A 456 35.11 19.20 -28.47
N GLY A 457 35.14 18.08 -29.11
CA GLY A 457 36.30 17.31 -29.41
C GLY A 457 37.21 16.75 -28.30
N TRP A 458 36.76 15.88 -27.41
CA TRP A 458 37.60 14.81 -26.86
C TRP A 458 37.07 13.44 -27.29
N ARG A 459 37.42 13.02 -28.52
CA ARG A 459 37.25 11.64 -28.96
C ARG A 459 38.45 10.83 -28.49
N LEU A 460 38.35 10.15 -27.38
CA LEU A 460 39.19 8.99 -27.11
C LEU A 460 38.80 7.91 -28.12
N GLY A 461 39.72 7.64 -29.09
CA GLY A 461 39.54 6.60 -30.10
C GLY A 461 39.51 5.21 -29.49
N GLY A 462 38.35 4.76 -29.06
CA GLY A 462 38.04 3.36 -28.84
C GLY A 462 37.23 2.79 -30.02
N PRO A 463 37.36 1.48 -30.33
CA PRO A 463 36.57 0.88 -31.40
C PRO A 463 35.09 1.11 -31.11
N ARG A 464 34.37 1.68 -32.11
CA ARG A 464 32.90 1.75 -32.08
C ARG A 464 32.39 0.32 -31.95
N LEU A 465 31.85 -0.02 -30.79
CA LEU A 465 30.91 -1.14 -30.72
C LEU A 465 29.80 -0.82 -31.72
N PRO A 466 29.45 -1.75 -32.64
CA PRO A 466 28.33 -1.55 -33.53
C PRO A 466 27.14 -1.22 -32.64
N ALA A 467 26.44 -0.11 -32.95
CA ALA A 467 25.13 0.15 -32.37
C ALA A 467 24.35 -1.14 -32.54
N ARG A 468 24.07 -1.84 -31.45
CA ARG A 468 23.14 -2.96 -31.47
C ARG A 468 21.91 -2.36 -32.10
N ALA A 469 21.58 -2.83 -33.31
CA ALA A 469 20.34 -2.47 -33.96
C ALA A 469 19.29 -2.52 -32.87
N ALA A 470 18.58 -1.41 -32.68
CA ALA A 470 17.46 -1.39 -31.78
C ALA A 470 16.63 -2.59 -32.19
N ALA A 471 16.68 -3.66 -31.40
CA ALA A 471 15.80 -4.77 -31.57
C ALA A 471 14.44 -4.12 -31.68
N GLU A 472 13.78 -4.30 -32.80
CA GLU A 472 12.42 -3.87 -32.99
C GLU A 472 11.68 -4.28 -31.73
N ARG A 473 11.36 -3.29 -30.91
CA ARG A 473 10.45 -3.46 -29.79
C ARG A 473 9.08 -3.68 -30.41
N THR A 474 8.88 -4.90 -30.91
CA THR A 474 7.57 -5.44 -31.18
C THR A 474 6.89 -5.57 -29.82
N GLY A 475 6.21 -4.52 -29.40
CA GLY A 475 5.47 -4.65 -28.15
C GLY A 475 4.97 -3.41 -27.48
N VAL A 476 4.95 -2.22 -28.06
CA VAL A 476 4.09 -1.12 -27.57
C VAL A 476 3.80 -0.14 -28.71
N ARG A 477 3.19 -0.66 -29.75
CA ARG A 477 2.39 0.12 -30.70
C ARG A 477 0.96 -0.40 -30.65
N GLY A 478 0.39 -0.47 -29.45
CA GLY A 478 -0.86 -1.19 -29.26
C GLY A 478 -2.03 -0.37 -28.73
N ALA A 479 -1.83 0.62 -27.87
CA ALA A 479 -2.96 1.29 -27.27
C ALA A 479 -3.70 2.22 -28.29
N ALA A 480 -2.98 3.06 -29.00
CA ALA A 480 -3.60 4.01 -29.95
C ALA A 480 -4.09 3.36 -31.27
N SER A 481 -3.57 2.16 -31.63
CA SER A 481 -4.04 1.43 -32.81
C SER A 481 -5.11 0.38 -32.49
N ALA A 482 -5.22 -0.06 -31.24
CA ALA A 482 -6.23 -1.01 -30.78
C ALA A 482 -7.61 -0.33 -30.59
N GLU A 483 -7.63 0.96 -30.25
CA GLU A 483 -8.89 1.74 -30.22
C GLU A 483 -9.53 1.92 -31.60
N ALA A 484 -8.73 1.88 -32.67
CA ALA A 484 -9.20 2.06 -34.03
C ALA A 484 -9.85 0.79 -34.64
N ASP A 485 -9.54 -0.40 -34.10
CA ASP A 485 -10.08 -1.68 -34.64
C ASP A 485 -11.21 -2.28 -33.76
N GLY A 486 -11.61 -1.60 -32.70
CA GLY A 486 -12.65 -2.07 -31.78
C GLY A 486 -12.24 -3.20 -30.82
N SER A 487 -10.97 -3.56 -30.78
CA SER A 487 -10.43 -4.59 -29.89
C SER A 487 -10.22 -4.05 -28.48
N VAL A 488 -10.87 -4.63 -27.48
CA VAL A 488 -10.62 -4.37 -26.06
C VAL A 488 -9.77 -5.50 -25.51
N ARG A 489 -8.53 -5.18 -25.19
CA ARG A 489 -7.53 -6.14 -24.71
C ARG A 489 -7.26 -5.94 -23.23
N ALA A 490 -6.78 -7.00 -22.57
CA ALA A 490 -6.32 -6.91 -21.18
C ALA A 490 -5.16 -5.89 -21.06
N PRO A 491 -5.35 -4.77 -20.35
CA PRO A 491 -4.32 -3.74 -20.18
C PRO A 491 -3.23 -4.17 -19.20
N MET A 492 -3.48 -5.25 -18.47
CA MET A 492 -2.58 -5.85 -17.47
C MET A 492 -2.89 -7.35 -17.34
N PRO A 493 -1.95 -8.21 -16.90
CA PRO A 493 -2.31 -9.58 -16.55
C PRO A 493 -3.18 -9.57 -15.28
N GLY A 494 -4.26 -10.37 -15.28
CA GLY A 494 -5.20 -10.35 -14.14
C GLY A 494 -6.30 -11.40 -14.25
N THR A 495 -7.24 -11.34 -13.32
CA THR A 495 -8.42 -12.22 -13.24
C THR A 495 -9.66 -11.45 -13.69
N VAL A 496 -10.47 -12.05 -14.55
CA VAL A 496 -11.74 -11.46 -14.97
C VAL A 496 -12.78 -11.62 -13.85
N LEU A 497 -13.15 -10.51 -13.21
CA LEU A 497 -14.15 -10.50 -12.12
C LEU A 497 -15.58 -10.48 -12.64
N ALA A 498 -15.81 -9.76 -13.74
CA ALA A 498 -17.14 -9.63 -14.31
C ALA A 498 -17.08 -9.50 -15.84
N VAL A 499 -18.03 -10.15 -16.49
CA VAL A 499 -18.34 -9.97 -17.91
C VAL A 499 -19.75 -9.37 -17.98
N LYS A 500 -19.86 -8.09 -18.39
CA LYS A 500 -21.12 -7.34 -18.40
C LYS A 500 -21.77 -7.29 -19.77
N ALA A 501 -20.98 -7.47 -20.84
CA ALA A 501 -21.44 -7.45 -22.22
C ALA A 501 -21.61 -8.86 -22.79
N GLN A 502 -22.55 -9.02 -23.72
CA GLN A 502 -22.83 -10.28 -24.42
C GLN A 502 -22.62 -10.11 -25.92
N PRO A 503 -22.22 -11.18 -26.66
CA PRO A 503 -22.19 -11.14 -28.10
C PRO A 503 -23.56 -10.75 -28.70
N GLY A 504 -23.59 -9.79 -29.63
CA GLY A 504 -24.81 -9.25 -30.20
C GLY A 504 -25.42 -8.07 -29.42
N GLN A 505 -24.84 -7.65 -28.31
CA GLN A 505 -25.28 -6.46 -27.59
C GLN A 505 -24.77 -5.18 -28.26
N ARG A 506 -25.65 -4.17 -28.36
CA ARG A 506 -25.25 -2.80 -28.74
C ARG A 506 -24.71 -2.07 -27.50
N VAL A 507 -23.62 -1.35 -27.69
CA VAL A 507 -22.94 -0.56 -26.64
C VAL A 507 -22.60 0.82 -27.17
N VAL A 508 -22.51 1.79 -26.26
CA VAL A 508 -22.02 3.14 -26.55
C VAL A 508 -20.60 3.33 -26.05
N ALA A 509 -19.86 4.26 -26.64
CA ALA A 509 -18.50 4.60 -26.18
C ALA A 509 -18.46 4.85 -24.67
N GLY A 510 -17.52 4.21 -23.97
CA GLY A 510 -17.38 4.30 -22.51
C GLY A 510 -18.28 3.34 -21.72
N GLU A 511 -19.21 2.61 -22.34
CA GLU A 511 -20.05 1.63 -21.65
C GLU A 511 -19.22 0.46 -21.08
N PRO A 512 -19.44 0.06 -19.81
CA PRO A 512 -18.69 -1.02 -19.18
C PRO A 512 -18.97 -2.39 -19.81
N LEU A 513 -17.93 -3.03 -20.34
CA LEU A 513 -17.99 -4.39 -20.94
C LEU A 513 -17.63 -5.49 -19.95
N GLY A 514 -16.76 -5.19 -18.98
CA GLY A 514 -16.30 -6.14 -18.00
C GLY A 514 -15.40 -5.50 -16.95
N VAL A 515 -14.95 -6.30 -15.97
CA VAL A 515 -14.03 -5.87 -14.93
C VAL A 515 -12.88 -6.88 -14.83
N LEU A 516 -11.65 -6.38 -14.87
CA LEU A 516 -10.43 -7.13 -14.67
C LEU A 516 -9.80 -6.73 -13.33
N GLU A 517 -9.41 -7.70 -12.50
CA GLU A 517 -8.64 -7.46 -11.27
C GLU A 517 -7.20 -7.90 -11.45
N ALA A 518 -6.27 -7.05 -11.04
CA ALA A 518 -4.87 -7.42 -10.86
C ALA A 518 -4.31 -6.69 -9.64
N MET A 519 -3.51 -7.39 -8.82
CA MET A 519 -2.79 -6.79 -7.70
C MET A 519 -3.69 -5.95 -6.77
N LYS A 520 -4.91 -6.45 -6.49
CA LYS A 520 -5.97 -5.78 -5.68
C LYS A 520 -6.59 -4.52 -6.31
N MET A 521 -6.27 -4.21 -7.58
CA MET A 521 -6.89 -3.12 -8.33
C MET A 521 -7.91 -3.66 -9.32
N GLU A 522 -9.09 -3.08 -9.32
CA GLU A 522 -10.13 -3.36 -10.31
C GLU A 522 -10.05 -2.36 -11.45
N HIS A 523 -10.03 -2.86 -12.68
CA HIS A 523 -10.04 -2.06 -13.89
C HIS A 523 -11.29 -2.36 -14.71
N THR A 524 -12.12 -1.34 -14.90
CA THR A 524 -13.31 -1.47 -15.75
C THR A 524 -12.89 -1.35 -17.22
N LEU A 525 -13.20 -2.39 -18.00
CA LEU A 525 -13.01 -2.42 -19.44
C LEU A 525 -14.24 -1.79 -20.10
N THR A 526 -14.03 -0.79 -20.95
CA THR A 526 -15.12 -0.03 -21.59
C THR A 526 -15.09 -0.16 -23.11
N ALA A 527 -16.25 0.08 -23.73
CA ALA A 527 -16.37 0.13 -25.19
C ALA A 527 -15.56 1.32 -25.75
N PRO A 528 -14.69 1.13 -26.75
CA PRO A 528 -13.87 2.20 -27.34
C PRO A 528 -14.69 3.17 -28.22
N HIS A 529 -15.80 2.72 -28.74
CA HIS A 529 -16.73 3.48 -29.59
C HIS A 529 -18.13 2.84 -29.55
N ASP A 530 -19.11 3.52 -30.12
CA ASP A 530 -20.45 2.98 -30.36
C ASP A 530 -20.38 1.81 -31.32
N GLY A 531 -21.10 0.71 -31.05
CA GLY A 531 -21.06 -0.45 -31.91
C GLY A 531 -21.76 -1.69 -31.37
N LEU A 532 -21.48 -2.82 -32.02
CA LEU A 532 -21.99 -4.13 -31.67
C LEU A 532 -20.86 -4.99 -31.07
N VAL A 533 -21.07 -5.59 -29.92
CA VAL A 533 -20.13 -6.57 -29.35
C VAL A 533 -20.19 -7.84 -30.22
N THR A 534 -19.12 -8.15 -30.92
CA THR A 534 -19.05 -9.33 -31.81
C THR A 534 -18.37 -10.52 -31.15
N GLU A 535 -17.47 -10.26 -30.17
CA GLU A 535 -16.72 -11.32 -29.49
C GLU A 535 -16.56 -11.00 -28.00
N VAL A 536 -16.71 -12.03 -27.17
CA VAL A 536 -16.36 -12.05 -25.75
C VAL A 536 -15.38 -13.19 -25.53
N GLY A 537 -14.10 -12.86 -25.36
CA GLY A 537 -12.97 -13.78 -25.37
C GLY A 537 -12.54 -14.30 -23.99
N ALA A 538 -13.30 -14.00 -22.92
CA ALA A 538 -13.00 -14.43 -21.57
C ALA A 538 -14.26 -14.65 -20.73
N ALA A 539 -14.16 -15.53 -19.74
CA ALA A 539 -15.19 -15.82 -18.75
C ALA A 539 -14.80 -15.31 -17.36
N VAL A 540 -15.79 -15.14 -16.47
CA VAL A 540 -15.54 -14.80 -15.08
C VAL A 540 -14.69 -15.89 -14.43
N GLY A 541 -13.61 -15.49 -13.74
CA GLY A 541 -12.62 -16.37 -13.14
C GLY A 541 -11.41 -16.69 -14.03
N ASP A 542 -11.45 -16.34 -15.33
CA ASP A 542 -10.31 -16.57 -16.22
C ASP A 542 -9.11 -15.71 -15.80
N GLN A 543 -7.95 -16.33 -15.76
CA GLN A 543 -6.66 -15.62 -15.67
C GLN A 543 -6.18 -15.28 -17.06
N VAL A 544 -5.97 -14.00 -17.32
CA VAL A 544 -5.62 -13.49 -18.65
C VAL A 544 -4.25 -12.78 -18.63
N PRO A 545 -3.38 -13.05 -19.61
CA PRO A 545 -2.13 -12.31 -19.77
C PRO A 545 -2.37 -10.92 -20.37
N LEU A 546 -1.41 -10.02 -20.18
CA LEU A 546 -1.37 -8.71 -20.84
C LEU A 546 -1.61 -8.86 -22.36
N GLY A 547 -2.46 -8.00 -22.93
CA GLY A 547 -2.73 -7.94 -24.37
C GLY A 547 -3.69 -9.01 -24.91
N ARG A 548 -4.20 -9.95 -24.07
CA ARG A 548 -5.22 -10.91 -24.51
C ARG A 548 -6.48 -10.15 -24.94
N LEU A 549 -7.04 -10.50 -26.10
CA LEU A 549 -8.33 -9.99 -26.55
C LEU A 549 -9.44 -10.46 -25.59
N LEU A 550 -10.18 -9.51 -25.01
CA LEU A 550 -11.28 -9.78 -24.08
C LEU A 550 -12.65 -9.48 -24.72
N PHE A 551 -12.74 -8.38 -25.46
CA PHE A 551 -13.95 -8.01 -26.21
C PHE A 551 -13.57 -7.45 -27.58
N HIS A 552 -14.48 -7.61 -28.55
CA HIS A 552 -14.38 -6.92 -29.81
C HIS A 552 -15.70 -6.21 -30.11
N VAL A 553 -15.62 -4.89 -30.30
CA VAL A 553 -16.75 -4.01 -30.61
C VAL A 553 -16.63 -3.58 -32.08
N GLN A 554 -17.52 -4.02 -32.91
CA GLN A 554 -17.57 -3.61 -34.31
C GLN A 554 -18.30 -2.29 -34.45
N ALA A 555 -17.65 -1.26 -35.01
CA ALA A 555 -18.27 0.02 -35.26
C ALA A 555 -19.48 -0.12 -36.19
N GLU A 556 -20.57 0.58 -35.95
CA GLU A 556 -21.66 0.67 -36.91
C GLU A 556 -21.22 1.52 -38.09
N ALA A 557 -21.41 1.00 -39.30
CA ALA A 557 -21.15 1.78 -40.51
C ALA A 557 -22.05 3.03 -40.45
N SER A 558 -21.45 4.21 -40.53
CA SER A 558 -22.18 5.48 -40.62
C SER A 558 -23.06 5.41 -41.87
N SER A 559 -24.38 5.39 -41.71
CA SER A 559 -25.37 5.38 -42.79
C SER A 559 -25.39 6.73 -43.48
#